data_b8c809a361756bec7207e6c7e4e87f68
#
_entry.id   b8c809a361756bec7207e6c7e4e87f68
#
_cell.length_a   1.000
_cell.length_b   1.000
_cell.length_c   1.000
_cell.angle_alpha   90.00
_cell.angle_beta   90.00
_cell.angle_gamma   90.00
#
_symmetry.space_group_name_H-M   'P 1'
#
loop_
_entity.id
_entity.type
_entity.pdbx_description
1 polymer ?
#
loop_
_entity_poly.entity_id
_entity_poly.type
_entity_poly.pdbx_seq_one_letter_code
_entity_poly.pdbx_strand_id
1 'polypeptide(L)'
;MSERKEVYVLGHRNPDTDSICSAIAYADVKNKENDGNHYVAARAGQISSETSYVLQRFGMRQPTYVNNIGTRVRDMEIRKIPGINEGISMKKAWSMMAEMNAVTLPIVDANNVLDGIITINDIATSYMENQDSTMIAKAKTPYCNILETLEAKMLVGDPDAVFEHGNVVIAVANPDVMENYIEKDDMVITGNRYESQLSAIESGAGCILVCLGAEVSRSIQKLARDNNCAVLTTPLDTYTVAHRISQCMPVKAFMRTKDLVTFTPSDYTDAIKDTMQNTRIRDFPVIDKNGKYVGMISRRNLLGIRKRSVILVDHNERSQAVENIENAEILEIIDHPRIGSLE
;
A
#
# COMPACT_ATOMS: atom_id res chain seq x y z
N MET A 1 6.83 22.37 -17.24
CA MET A 1 8.27 22.64 -17.39
C MET A 1 8.93 21.28 -17.30
N SER A 2 9.64 20.82 -18.32
CA SER A 2 10.41 19.56 -18.21
C SER A 2 11.47 19.77 -17.14
N GLU A 3 11.53 18.89 -16.13
CA GLU A 3 12.62 18.89 -15.16
C GLU A 3 13.95 18.76 -15.93
N ARG A 4 14.88 19.66 -15.67
CA ARG A 4 16.23 19.59 -16.22
C ARG A 4 16.88 18.31 -15.70
N LYS A 5 17.45 17.51 -16.61
CA LYS A 5 18.14 16.27 -16.24
C LYS A 5 19.41 16.62 -15.46
N GLU A 6 19.56 16.10 -14.25
CA GLU A 6 20.81 16.22 -13.48
C GLU A 6 21.88 15.29 -14.07
N VAL A 7 23.06 15.86 -14.33
CA VAL A 7 24.24 15.14 -14.79
C VAL A 7 25.39 15.38 -13.80
N TYR A 8 25.89 14.32 -13.20
CA TYR A 8 26.98 14.41 -12.23
C TYR A 8 28.33 14.40 -12.95
N VAL A 9 29.17 15.40 -12.71
CA VAL A 9 30.56 15.44 -13.18
C VAL A 9 31.44 14.93 -12.04
N LEU A 10 32.04 13.75 -12.22
CA LEU A 10 32.71 12.98 -11.18
C LEU A 10 34.17 12.71 -11.53
N GLY A 11 35.08 13.07 -10.62
CA GLY A 11 36.44 12.59 -10.61
C GLY A 11 36.57 11.17 -10.01
N HIS A 12 37.80 10.65 -9.93
CA HIS A 12 38.05 9.32 -9.38
C HIS A 12 37.72 9.20 -7.89
N ARG A 13 37.52 7.96 -7.39
CA ARG A 13 37.03 7.68 -6.02
C ARG A 13 37.97 8.11 -4.88
N ASN A 14 39.26 8.27 -5.17
CA ASN A 14 40.26 8.81 -4.23
C ASN A 14 40.70 10.19 -4.70
N PRO A 15 39.86 11.22 -4.67
CA PRO A 15 40.04 12.43 -5.40
C PRO A 15 41.23 13.24 -4.87
N ASP A 16 42.13 13.60 -5.77
CA ASP A 16 43.19 14.60 -5.55
C ASP A 16 42.70 16.00 -5.98
N THR A 17 43.61 16.95 -6.01
CA THR A 17 43.27 18.35 -6.35
C THR A 17 42.87 18.49 -7.81
N ASP A 18 43.50 17.74 -8.74
CA ASP A 18 43.15 17.76 -10.15
C ASP A 18 41.75 17.23 -10.39
N SER A 19 41.46 16.06 -9.84
CA SER A 19 40.14 15.39 -9.93
C SER A 19 38.98 16.30 -9.45
N ILE A 20 39.17 17.00 -8.35
CA ILE A 20 38.19 17.94 -7.79
C ILE A 20 38.05 19.21 -8.62
N CYS A 21 39.15 19.80 -9.04
CA CYS A 21 39.16 21.04 -9.83
C CYS A 21 38.58 20.78 -11.23
N SER A 22 38.93 19.66 -11.88
CA SER A 22 38.39 19.26 -13.16
C SER A 22 36.89 19.06 -13.13
N ALA A 23 36.35 18.40 -12.07
CA ALA A 23 34.91 18.24 -11.90
C ALA A 23 34.17 19.57 -11.76
N ILE A 24 34.71 20.52 -10.99
CA ILE A 24 34.12 21.85 -10.80
C ILE A 24 34.17 22.65 -12.12
N ALA A 25 35.35 22.71 -12.74
CA ALA A 25 35.56 23.50 -13.96
C ALA A 25 34.66 22.97 -15.11
N TYR A 26 34.62 21.65 -15.29
CA TYR A 26 33.85 21.07 -16.39
C TYR A 26 32.35 21.22 -16.17
N ALA A 27 31.87 21.06 -14.94
CA ALA A 27 30.46 21.31 -14.63
C ALA A 27 30.05 22.78 -14.91
N ASP A 28 30.94 23.74 -14.61
CA ASP A 28 30.71 25.17 -14.92
C ASP A 28 30.67 25.44 -16.42
N VAL A 29 31.58 24.86 -17.18
CA VAL A 29 31.61 24.96 -18.66
C VAL A 29 30.34 24.42 -19.25
N LYS A 30 29.95 23.21 -18.89
CA LYS A 30 28.73 22.56 -19.40
C LYS A 30 27.45 23.31 -19.03
N ASN A 31 27.37 23.87 -17.85
CA ASN A 31 26.22 24.70 -17.44
C ASN A 31 26.10 25.99 -18.28
N LYS A 32 27.20 26.52 -18.78
CA LYS A 32 27.22 27.70 -19.65
C LYS A 32 26.78 27.39 -21.08
N GLU A 33 26.89 26.15 -21.52
CA GLU A 33 26.39 25.69 -22.84
C GLU A 33 24.85 25.70 -22.91
N ASN A 34 24.16 25.63 -21.74
CA ASN A 34 22.71 25.71 -21.61
C ASN A 34 21.93 24.74 -22.53
N ASP A 35 22.39 23.51 -22.58
CA ASP A 35 21.84 22.43 -23.40
C ASP A 35 20.54 21.78 -22.84
N GLY A 36 19.99 22.35 -21.78
CA GLY A 36 18.79 21.86 -21.09
C GLY A 36 19.06 20.92 -19.91
N ASN A 37 20.32 20.49 -19.70
CA ASN A 37 20.76 19.74 -18.53
C ASN A 37 21.21 20.65 -17.38
N HIS A 38 21.36 20.06 -16.21
CA HIS A 38 21.98 20.70 -15.04
C HIS A 38 23.17 19.87 -14.58
N TYR A 39 24.37 20.41 -14.72
CA TYR A 39 25.62 19.72 -14.41
C TYR A 39 26.04 20.03 -12.98
N VAL A 40 26.21 19.00 -12.17
CA VAL A 40 26.56 19.09 -10.75
C VAL A 40 27.96 18.52 -10.55
N ALA A 41 28.90 19.37 -10.11
CA ALA A 41 30.22 18.90 -9.69
C ALA A 41 30.06 17.96 -8.47
N ALA A 42 30.60 16.75 -8.57
CA ALA A 42 30.50 15.75 -7.52
C ALA A 42 31.86 15.09 -7.24
N ARG A 43 31.97 14.47 -6.06
CA ARG A 43 33.15 13.73 -5.63
C ARG A 43 32.75 12.39 -5.03
N ALA A 44 33.51 11.36 -5.30
CA ALA A 44 33.26 10.02 -4.80
C ALA A 44 34.01 9.68 -3.49
N GLY A 45 34.96 10.52 -3.08
CA GLY A 45 35.82 10.32 -1.90
C GLY A 45 35.99 11.55 -1.03
N GLN A 46 36.80 11.41 0.00
CA GLN A 46 37.15 12.51 0.90
C GLN A 46 38.15 13.45 0.24
N ILE A 47 38.05 14.74 0.55
CA ILE A 47 38.94 15.78 0.03
C ILE A 47 40.20 15.84 0.89
N SER A 48 41.35 15.93 0.24
CA SER A 48 42.65 16.12 0.93
C SER A 48 42.76 17.52 1.57
N SER A 49 43.68 17.68 2.50
CA SER A 49 43.99 19.00 3.08
C SER A 49 44.49 20.00 2.05
N GLU A 50 45.26 19.53 1.07
CA GLU A 50 45.73 20.32 -0.06
C GLU A 50 44.57 20.84 -0.90
N THR A 51 43.67 19.95 -1.32
CA THR A 51 42.47 20.31 -2.08
C THR A 51 41.58 21.27 -1.29
N SER A 52 41.43 21.05 0.01
CA SER A 52 40.65 21.94 0.87
C SER A 52 41.25 23.35 0.92
N TYR A 53 42.57 23.46 1.01
CA TYR A 53 43.25 24.73 0.96
C TYR A 53 43.05 25.46 -0.39
N VAL A 54 43.17 24.73 -1.51
CA VAL A 54 42.97 25.31 -2.85
C VAL A 54 41.54 25.83 -2.99
N LEU A 55 40.53 25.04 -2.62
CA LEU A 55 39.12 25.44 -2.70
C LEU A 55 38.86 26.70 -1.84
N GLN A 56 39.36 26.74 -0.61
CA GLN A 56 39.23 27.89 0.27
C GLN A 56 39.92 29.13 -0.31
N ARG A 57 41.14 28.97 -0.87
CA ARG A 57 41.92 30.06 -1.45
C ARG A 57 41.22 30.76 -2.61
N PHE A 58 40.44 29.99 -3.40
CA PHE A 58 39.69 30.49 -4.55
C PHE A 58 38.19 30.72 -4.26
N GLY A 59 37.76 30.60 -3.01
CA GLY A 59 36.36 30.81 -2.62
C GLY A 59 35.38 29.81 -3.22
N MET A 60 35.86 28.63 -3.63
CA MET A 60 35.04 27.57 -4.25
C MET A 60 34.37 26.68 -3.21
N ARG A 61 33.12 26.28 -3.47
CA ARG A 61 32.43 25.29 -2.65
C ARG A 61 32.90 23.88 -2.96
N GLN A 62 32.91 23.03 -1.94
CA GLN A 62 33.20 21.61 -2.14
C GLN A 62 32.15 20.96 -3.03
N PRO A 63 32.56 20.09 -3.98
CA PRO A 63 31.64 19.30 -4.77
C PRO A 63 30.72 18.42 -3.91
N THR A 64 29.53 18.11 -4.47
CA THR A 64 28.56 17.22 -3.82
C THR A 64 29.17 15.84 -3.59
N TYR A 65 29.08 15.31 -2.36
CA TYR A 65 29.58 13.98 -2.07
C TYR A 65 28.59 12.91 -2.59
N VAL A 66 29.08 12.04 -3.47
CA VAL A 66 28.33 10.93 -4.08
C VAL A 66 29.21 9.69 -4.04
N ASN A 67 29.06 8.88 -3.01
CA ASN A 67 29.84 7.63 -2.86
C ASN A 67 29.32 6.47 -3.73
N ASN A 68 28.06 6.55 -4.17
CA ASN A 68 27.40 5.52 -4.95
C ASN A 68 26.42 6.18 -5.93
N ILE A 69 26.56 5.87 -7.21
CA ILE A 69 25.75 6.47 -8.29
C ILE A 69 24.50 5.63 -8.62
N GLY A 70 24.30 4.49 -7.98
CA GLY A 70 23.14 3.61 -8.21
C GLY A 70 21.82 4.34 -8.01
N THR A 71 20.83 3.97 -8.79
CA THR A 71 19.47 4.49 -8.69
C THR A 71 18.82 4.02 -7.39
N ARG A 72 18.00 4.86 -6.77
CA ARG A 72 17.27 4.56 -5.54
C ARG A 72 15.78 4.47 -5.81
N VAL A 73 15.04 3.87 -4.85
CA VAL A 73 13.57 3.76 -4.92
C VAL A 73 12.90 5.12 -5.12
N ARG A 74 13.40 6.19 -4.50
CA ARG A 74 12.88 7.55 -4.72
C ARG A 74 13.00 8.07 -6.15
N ASP A 75 13.91 7.50 -6.94
CA ASP A 75 14.15 7.86 -8.34
C ASP A 75 13.23 7.04 -9.28
N MET A 76 12.44 6.11 -8.72
CA MET A 76 11.44 5.30 -9.44
C MET A 76 10.07 5.98 -9.41
N GLU A 77 9.19 5.54 -10.29
CA GLU A 77 7.78 5.86 -10.21
C GLU A 77 7.14 5.12 -9.02
N ILE A 78 6.84 5.84 -7.95
CA ILE A 78 6.10 5.32 -6.79
C ILE A 78 4.62 5.58 -7.02
N ARG A 79 3.82 4.51 -7.16
CA ARG A 79 2.36 4.60 -7.34
C ARG A 79 1.71 5.13 -6.06
N LYS A 80 0.86 6.15 -6.21
CA LYS A 80 0.15 6.77 -5.09
C LYS A 80 -1.19 6.07 -4.84
N ILE A 81 -1.12 4.81 -4.37
CA ILE A 81 -2.29 4.09 -3.89
C ILE A 81 -2.56 4.56 -2.45
N PRO A 82 -3.77 5.04 -2.12
CA PRO A 82 -4.06 5.50 -0.76
C PRO A 82 -4.03 4.34 0.24
N GLY A 83 -3.54 4.60 1.44
CA GLY A 83 -3.70 3.68 2.56
C GLY A 83 -5.17 3.60 2.99
N ILE A 84 -5.62 2.40 3.35
CA ILE A 84 -6.99 2.15 3.79
C ILE A 84 -7.02 1.82 5.28
N ASN A 85 -8.18 2.08 5.91
CA ASN A 85 -8.42 1.69 7.30
C ASN A 85 -8.73 0.19 7.40
N GLU A 86 -8.24 -0.46 8.44
CA GLU A 86 -8.45 -1.90 8.71
C GLU A 86 -9.91 -2.32 8.90
N GLY A 87 -10.78 -1.37 9.27
CA GLY A 87 -12.20 -1.60 9.54
C GLY A 87 -13.10 -1.63 8.30
N ILE A 88 -12.64 -1.23 7.11
CA ILE A 88 -13.50 -1.25 5.92
C ILE A 88 -13.88 -2.67 5.52
N SER A 89 -15.04 -2.82 4.86
CA SER A 89 -15.52 -4.13 4.41
C SER A 89 -14.67 -4.71 3.27
N MET A 90 -14.61 -6.04 3.18
CA MET A 90 -14.00 -6.75 2.05
C MET A 90 -14.59 -6.31 0.71
N LYS A 91 -15.91 -6.05 0.66
CA LYS A 91 -16.59 -5.51 -0.52
C LYS A 91 -16.04 -4.15 -0.93
N LYS A 92 -15.86 -3.25 0.03
CA LYS A 92 -15.31 -1.91 -0.22
C LYS A 92 -13.85 -1.99 -0.70
N ALA A 93 -13.03 -2.82 -0.05
CA ALA A 93 -11.65 -3.05 -0.48
C ALA A 93 -11.57 -3.58 -1.91
N TRP A 94 -12.41 -4.56 -2.27
CA TRP A 94 -12.50 -5.08 -3.64
C TRP A 94 -12.87 -3.98 -4.65
N SER A 95 -13.87 -3.14 -4.34
CA SER A 95 -14.28 -2.04 -5.20
C SER A 95 -13.14 -1.04 -5.41
N MET A 96 -12.42 -0.68 -4.34
CA MET A 96 -11.25 0.21 -4.42
C MET A 96 -10.13 -0.41 -5.26
N MET A 97 -9.86 -1.72 -5.14
CA MET A 97 -8.88 -2.41 -6.00
C MET A 97 -9.24 -2.31 -7.47
N ALA A 98 -10.54 -2.51 -7.80
CA ALA A 98 -11.02 -2.43 -9.18
C ALA A 98 -10.91 -1.01 -9.74
N GLU A 99 -11.33 0.02 -9.00
CA GLU A 99 -11.26 1.43 -9.40
C GLU A 99 -9.82 1.91 -9.63
N MET A 100 -8.89 1.50 -8.75
CA MET A 100 -7.49 1.92 -8.83
C MET A 100 -6.63 1.00 -9.70
N ASN A 101 -7.21 -0.06 -10.30
CA ASN A 101 -6.47 -1.12 -10.99
C ASN A 101 -5.31 -1.63 -10.15
N ALA A 102 -5.56 -1.88 -8.86
CA ALA A 102 -4.60 -2.34 -7.88
C ALA A 102 -4.91 -3.79 -7.48
N VAL A 103 -3.88 -4.60 -7.29
CA VAL A 103 -4.01 -5.98 -6.80
C VAL A 103 -3.65 -6.12 -5.32
N THR A 104 -3.18 -5.04 -4.72
CA THR A 104 -2.79 -4.95 -3.32
C THR A 104 -3.17 -3.58 -2.78
N LEU A 105 -3.78 -3.53 -1.60
CA LEU A 105 -4.02 -2.30 -0.85
C LEU A 105 -3.20 -2.29 0.44
N PRO A 106 -2.51 -1.18 0.74
CA PRO A 106 -1.85 -0.99 2.03
C PRO A 106 -2.88 -0.60 3.09
N ILE A 107 -2.76 -1.18 4.26
CA ILE A 107 -3.58 -0.87 5.43
C ILE A 107 -2.75 -0.04 6.38
N VAL A 108 -3.29 1.10 6.80
CA VAL A 108 -2.59 2.07 7.62
C VAL A 108 -3.43 2.50 8.83
N ASP A 109 -2.73 2.88 9.88
CA ASP A 109 -3.35 3.51 11.06
C ASP A 109 -3.72 4.99 10.83
N ALA A 110 -4.26 5.63 11.86
CA ALA A 110 -4.63 7.05 11.85
C ALA A 110 -3.43 8.01 11.63
N ASN A 111 -2.19 7.55 11.86
CA ASN A 111 -0.96 8.31 11.67
C ASN A 111 -0.30 8.00 10.32
N ASN A 112 -0.99 7.23 9.45
CA ASN A 112 -0.48 6.74 8.17
C ASN A 112 0.73 5.79 8.32
N VAL A 113 0.86 5.10 9.44
CA VAL A 113 1.85 4.02 9.64
C VAL A 113 1.30 2.74 9.02
N LEU A 114 2.15 1.99 8.33
CA LEU A 114 1.76 0.74 7.67
C LEU A 114 1.51 -0.36 8.71
N ASP A 115 0.26 -0.84 8.81
CA ASP A 115 -0.15 -1.95 9.67
C ASP A 115 -0.15 -3.29 8.94
N GLY A 116 -0.44 -3.27 7.64
CA GLY A 116 -0.54 -4.49 6.87
C GLY A 116 -0.83 -4.24 5.39
N ILE A 117 -1.07 -5.33 4.69
CA ILE A 117 -1.54 -5.32 3.29
C ILE A 117 -2.66 -6.33 3.11
N ILE A 118 -3.54 -6.06 2.16
CA ILE A 118 -4.51 -7.04 1.67
C ILE A 118 -4.40 -7.15 0.14
N THR A 119 -4.42 -8.38 -0.37
CA THR A 119 -4.34 -8.67 -1.80
C THR A 119 -5.64 -9.23 -2.35
N ILE A 120 -5.81 -9.18 -3.67
CA ILE A 120 -6.92 -9.88 -4.35
C ILE A 120 -6.97 -11.37 -3.97
N ASN A 121 -5.80 -12.00 -3.81
CA ASN A 121 -5.75 -13.41 -3.44
C ASN A 121 -6.28 -13.65 -2.02
N ASP A 122 -6.00 -12.76 -1.07
CA ASP A 122 -6.50 -12.86 0.30
C ASP A 122 -8.03 -12.73 0.32
N ILE A 123 -8.59 -11.82 -0.49
CA ILE A 123 -10.05 -11.67 -0.66
C ILE A 123 -10.66 -12.92 -1.31
N ALA A 124 -10.05 -13.43 -2.39
CA ALA A 124 -10.54 -14.62 -3.07
C ALA A 124 -10.50 -15.86 -2.16
N THR A 125 -9.39 -16.05 -1.44
CA THR A 125 -9.24 -17.17 -0.48
C THR A 125 -10.28 -17.07 0.64
N SER A 126 -10.46 -15.87 1.22
CA SER A 126 -11.46 -15.67 2.27
C SER A 126 -12.87 -16.04 1.81
N TYR A 127 -13.22 -15.71 0.57
CA TYR A 127 -14.53 -16.01 -0.01
C TYR A 127 -14.73 -17.50 -0.28
N MET A 128 -13.66 -18.22 -0.67
CA MET A 128 -13.75 -19.64 -1.00
C MET A 128 -13.66 -20.56 0.22
N GLU A 129 -12.88 -20.18 1.22
CA GLU A 129 -12.59 -21.03 2.38
C GLU A 129 -13.51 -20.76 3.58
N ASN A 130 -14.02 -19.54 3.73
CA ASN A 130 -14.82 -19.14 4.89
C ASN A 130 -16.32 -19.24 4.61
N GLN A 131 -16.85 -20.47 4.70
CA GLN A 131 -18.29 -20.74 4.61
C GLN A 131 -18.95 -20.97 5.99
N ASP A 132 -18.24 -20.71 7.07
CA ASP A 132 -18.73 -20.84 8.44
C ASP A 132 -19.62 -19.65 8.81
N SER A 133 -20.86 -19.93 9.25
CA SER A 133 -21.84 -18.93 9.69
C SER A 133 -21.36 -18.06 10.86
N THR A 134 -20.37 -18.53 11.64
CA THR A 134 -19.79 -17.81 12.78
C THR A 134 -18.75 -16.77 12.38
N MET A 135 -18.26 -16.81 11.15
CA MET A 135 -17.13 -15.96 10.73
C MET A 135 -17.42 -14.46 10.81
N ILE A 136 -18.66 -14.05 10.57
CA ILE A 136 -19.10 -12.64 10.67
C ILE A 136 -18.89 -12.12 12.09
N ALA A 137 -19.28 -12.90 13.08
CA ALA A 137 -19.09 -12.57 14.49
C ALA A 137 -17.61 -12.64 14.90
N LYS A 138 -16.89 -13.70 14.53
CA LYS A 138 -15.45 -13.85 14.78
C LYS A 138 -14.62 -12.73 14.19
N ALA A 139 -15.00 -12.23 13.02
CA ALA A 139 -14.36 -11.08 12.38
C ALA A 139 -14.69 -9.75 13.08
N LYS A 140 -15.59 -9.74 14.08
CA LYS A 140 -16.09 -8.54 14.75
C LYS A 140 -16.60 -7.51 13.75
N THR A 141 -17.60 -7.90 12.98
CA THR A 141 -18.07 -7.12 11.85
C THR A 141 -18.90 -5.92 12.30
N PRO A 142 -18.45 -4.67 11.97
CA PRO A 142 -19.23 -3.47 12.28
C PRO A 142 -20.57 -3.45 11.54
N TYR A 143 -21.64 -3.02 12.20
CA TYR A 143 -22.94 -2.88 11.54
C TYR A 143 -22.90 -1.91 10.37
N CYS A 144 -22.08 -0.84 10.43
CA CYS A 144 -21.90 0.09 9.31
C CYS A 144 -21.43 -0.64 8.02
N ASN A 145 -20.58 -1.66 8.11
CA ASN A 145 -20.18 -2.49 6.97
C ASN A 145 -21.32 -3.32 6.42
N ILE A 146 -22.17 -3.88 7.32
CA ILE A 146 -23.37 -4.63 6.95
C ILE A 146 -24.35 -3.73 6.22
N LEU A 147 -24.60 -2.53 6.77
CA LEU A 147 -25.49 -1.55 6.18
C LEU A 147 -25.00 -1.11 4.79
N GLU A 148 -23.72 -0.78 4.63
CA GLU A 148 -23.13 -0.36 3.35
C GLU A 148 -23.17 -1.49 2.31
N THR A 149 -22.73 -2.69 2.69
CA THR A 149 -22.58 -3.82 1.75
C THR A 149 -23.91 -4.39 1.29
N LEU A 150 -24.90 -4.44 2.17
CA LEU A 150 -26.23 -5.00 1.90
C LEU A 150 -27.26 -3.93 1.53
N GLU A 151 -26.86 -2.68 1.33
CA GLU A 151 -27.77 -1.57 1.03
C GLU A 151 -28.89 -1.47 2.10
N ALA A 152 -28.56 -1.82 3.33
CA ALA A 152 -29.52 -1.97 4.41
C ALA A 152 -29.70 -0.67 5.21
N LYS A 153 -30.84 -0.57 5.88
CA LYS A 153 -31.17 0.51 6.82
C LYS A 153 -31.41 -0.11 8.20
N MET A 154 -30.87 0.50 9.23
CA MET A 154 -31.11 0.12 10.61
C MET A 154 -32.38 0.83 11.12
N LEU A 155 -33.35 0.04 11.61
CA LEU A 155 -34.60 0.51 12.19
C LEU A 155 -34.54 0.50 13.72
N VAL A 156 -33.80 -0.44 14.31
CA VAL A 156 -33.52 -0.59 15.73
C VAL A 156 -32.06 -1.01 15.90
N GLY A 157 -31.36 -0.41 16.86
CA GLY A 157 -29.97 -0.72 17.18
C GLY A 157 -29.06 0.50 17.06
N ASP A 158 -27.75 0.24 17.12
CA ASP A 158 -26.69 1.23 16.99
C ASP A 158 -25.84 0.90 15.76
N PRO A 159 -25.78 1.79 14.74
CA PRO A 159 -24.96 1.58 13.55
C PRO A 159 -23.45 1.49 13.82
N ASP A 160 -22.97 2.06 14.93
CA ASP A 160 -21.57 2.05 15.31
C ASP A 160 -21.18 0.81 16.15
N ALA A 161 -22.18 -0.01 16.53
CA ALA A 161 -21.94 -1.27 17.23
C ALA A 161 -21.31 -2.31 16.28
N VAL A 162 -20.85 -3.41 16.90
CA VAL A 162 -20.18 -4.53 16.22
C VAL A 162 -20.97 -5.80 16.45
N PHE A 163 -21.17 -6.59 15.40
CA PHE A 163 -21.68 -7.94 15.50
C PHE A 163 -20.53 -8.89 15.84
N GLU A 164 -20.48 -9.35 17.09
CA GLU A 164 -19.35 -10.12 17.62
C GLU A 164 -19.74 -11.45 18.29
N HIS A 165 -21.04 -11.78 18.30
CA HIS A 165 -21.57 -13.03 18.86
C HIS A 165 -22.66 -13.61 17.95
N GLY A 166 -22.86 -14.94 18.01
CA GLY A 166 -23.88 -15.65 17.26
C GLY A 166 -23.48 -16.08 15.85
N ASN A 167 -24.42 -16.71 15.19
CA ASN A 167 -24.31 -17.24 13.83
C ASN A 167 -25.17 -16.44 12.86
N VAL A 168 -24.98 -16.65 11.57
CA VAL A 168 -25.93 -16.19 10.55
C VAL A 168 -26.87 -17.33 10.21
N VAL A 169 -28.16 -17.16 10.46
CA VAL A 169 -29.22 -18.16 10.23
C VAL A 169 -30.24 -17.61 9.24
N ILE A 170 -30.72 -18.46 8.33
CA ILE A 170 -31.77 -18.09 7.37
C ILE A 170 -33.09 -18.72 7.83
N ALA A 171 -34.09 -17.90 8.10
CA ALA A 171 -35.42 -18.34 8.57
C ALA A 171 -36.27 -18.87 7.39
N VAL A 172 -35.99 -20.09 6.89
CA VAL A 172 -36.71 -20.75 5.79
C VAL A 172 -37.80 -21.72 6.26
N ALA A 173 -37.66 -22.27 7.45
CA ALA A 173 -38.65 -23.21 8.00
C ALA A 173 -39.80 -22.46 8.70
N ASN A 174 -40.82 -23.22 9.13
CA ASN A 174 -41.88 -22.66 9.96
C ASN A 174 -41.36 -22.21 11.32
N PRO A 175 -41.97 -21.21 11.97
CA PRO A 175 -41.53 -20.67 13.26
C PRO A 175 -41.24 -21.73 14.33
N ASP A 176 -42.16 -22.69 14.51
CA ASP A 176 -42.03 -23.79 15.50
C ASP A 176 -40.74 -24.63 15.30
N VAL A 177 -40.28 -24.75 14.05
CA VAL A 177 -39.05 -25.48 13.71
C VAL A 177 -37.85 -24.55 13.92
N MET A 178 -37.98 -23.29 13.52
CA MET A 178 -36.88 -22.30 13.61
C MET A 178 -36.45 -22.04 15.05
N GLU A 179 -37.34 -22.07 16.04
CA GLU A 179 -37.02 -21.92 17.46
C GLU A 179 -35.93 -22.90 17.94
N ASN A 180 -35.80 -24.07 17.32
CA ASN A 180 -34.78 -25.05 17.65
C ASN A 180 -33.43 -24.80 16.99
N TYR A 181 -33.36 -23.86 16.04
CA TYR A 181 -32.13 -23.54 15.26
C TYR A 181 -31.60 -22.16 15.55
N ILE A 182 -32.40 -21.27 16.14
CA ILE A 182 -31.97 -19.92 16.48
C ILE A 182 -31.40 -19.95 17.90
N GLU A 183 -30.12 -19.55 18.00
CA GLU A 183 -29.45 -19.43 19.26
C GLU A 183 -29.38 -17.95 19.68
N LYS A 184 -28.99 -17.73 20.97
CA LYS A 184 -28.82 -16.40 21.50
C LYS A 184 -27.78 -15.61 20.67
N ASP A 185 -28.09 -14.34 20.43
CA ASP A 185 -27.24 -13.38 19.70
C ASP A 185 -27.08 -13.67 18.18
N ASP A 186 -27.79 -14.66 17.62
CA ASP A 186 -27.77 -14.95 16.20
C ASP A 186 -28.27 -13.78 15.33
N MET A 187 -27.75 -13.68 14.11
CA MET A 187 -28.28 -12.82 13.05
C MET A 187 -29.23 -13.63 12.19
N VAL A 188 -30.53 -13.33 12.22
CA VAL A 188 -31.56 -14.07 11.49
C VAL A 188 -31.97 -13.31 10.22
N ILE A 189 -31.65 -13.87 9.06
CA ILE A 189 -32.12 -13.38 7.76
C ILE A 189 -33.53 -13.90 7.52
N THR A 190 -34.49 -12.98 7.34
CA THR A 190 -35.91 -13.31 7.21
C THR A 190 -36.57 -12.43 6.14
N GLY A 191 -37.80 -12.78 5.79
CA GLY A 191 -38.65 -11.98 4.91
C GLY A 191 -39.75 -11.21 5.68
N ASN A 192 -40.86 -11.00 5.02
CA ASN A 192 -42.00 -10.22 5.52
C ASN A 192 -42.95 -10.96 6.45
N ARG A 193 -42.67 -12.21 6.82
CA ARG A 193 -43.54 -13.00 7.73
C ARG A 193 -43.38 -12.49 9.14
N TYR A 194 -44.48 -11.96 9.69
CA TYR A 194 -44.54 -11.45 11.05
C TYR A 194 -44.15 -12.50 12.09
N GLU A 195 -44.67 -13.73 11.94
CA GLU A 195 -44.43 -14.85 12.84
C GLU A 195 -42.96 -15.25 12.87
N SER A 196 -42.25 -15.20 11.75
CA SER A 196 -40.81 -15.50 11.68
C SER A 196 -39.99 -14.42 12.35
N GLN A 197 -40.39 -13.15 12.21
CA GLN A 197 -39.72 -12.03 12.90
C GLN A 197 -39.92 -12.09 14.42
N LEU A 198 -41.17 -12.41 14.84
CA LEU A 198 -41.55 -12.58 16.24
C LEU A 198 -40.75 -13.72 16.88
N SER A 199 -40.84 -14.93 16.32
CA SER A 199 -40.13 -16.12 16.80
C SER A 199 -38.62 -15.90 16.90
N ALA A 200 -37.98 -15.25 15.90
CA ALA A 200 -36.55 -14.96 15.93
C ALA A 200 -36.19 -14.09 17.15
N ILE A 201 -36.95 -13.02 17.44
CA ILE A 201 -36.67 -12.14 18.58
C ILE A 201 -36.91 -12.85 19.90
N GLU A 202 -38.01 -13.63 20.02
CA GLU A 202 -38.34 -14.38 21.23
C GLU A 202 -37.35 -15.50 21.51
N SER A 203 -36.73 -16.10 20.46
CA SER A 203 -35.65 -17.09 20.60
C SER A 203 -34.32 -16.46 20.99
N GLY A 204 -34.21 -15.12 21.11
CA GLY A 204 -33.02 -14.43 21.56
C GLY A 204 -32.06 -14.00 20.47
N ALA A 205 -32.51 -13.86 19.22
CA ALA A 205 -31.69 -13.32 18.15
C ALA A 205 -31.14 -11.94 18.50
N GLY A 206 -29.84 -11.72 18.27
CA GLY A 206 -29.19 -10.42 18.43
C GLY A 206 -29.49 -9.45 17.30
N CYS A 207 -29.86 -9.97 16.12
CA CYS A 207 -30.20 -9.17 14.95
C CYS A 207 -31.19 -9.89 14.06
N ILE A 208 -32.21 -9.17 13.55
CA ILE A 208 -33.01 -9.62 12.42
C ILE A 208 -32.73 -8.74 11.20
N LEU A 209 -32.48 -9.39 10.03
CA LEU A 209 -32.28 -8.74 8.76
C LEU A 209 -33.43 -9.08 7.81
N VAL A 210 -34.31 -8.10 7.59
CA VAL A 210 -35.53 -8.25 6.81
C VAL A 210 -35.28 -7.92 5.35
N CYS A 211 -35.47 -8.87 4.47
CA CYS A 211 -35.19 -8.78 3.03
C CYS A 211 -36.36 -8.18 2.22
N LEU A 212 -36.13 -7.91 0.92
CA LEU A 212 -37.11 -7.47 -0.09
C LEU A 212 -37.75 -6.10 0.19
N GLY A 213 -37.08 -5.25 0.99
CA GLY A 213 -37.61 -3.94 1.36
C GLY A 213 -38.91 -3.99 2.16
N ALA A 214 -39.19 -5.14 2.79
CA ALA A 214 -40.41 -5.33 3.52
C ALA A 214 -40.50 -4.40 4.74
N GLU A 215 -41.69 -3.85 4.99
CA GLU A 215 -41.94 -3.02 6.16
C GLU A 215 -41.95 -3.87 7.43
N VAL A 216 -41.28 -3.38 8.46
CA VAL A 216 -41.29 -4.00 9.79
C VAL A 216 -42.27 -3.24 10.69
N SER A 217 -43.23 -3.96 11.25
CA SER A 217 -44.30 -3.38 12.07
C SER A 217 -43.73 -2.69 13.32
N ARG A 218 -44.44 -1.68 13.82
CA ARG A 218 -44.04 -0.96 15.06
C ARG A 218 -44.01 -1.90 16.27
N SER A 219 -44.85 -2.92 16.31
CA SER A 219 -44.88 -3.95 17.37
C SER A 219 -43.60 -4.77 17.39
N ILE A 220 -43.13 -5.23 16.22
CA ILE A 220 -41.86 -5.95 16.07
C ILE A 220 -40.68 -5.03 16.47
N GLN A 221 -40.63 -3.77 15.98
CA GLN A 221 -39.60 -2.84 16.35
C GLN A 221 -39.56 -2.54 17.86
N LYS A 222 -40.73 -2.49 18.53
CA LYS A 222 -40.80 -2.33 19.98
C LYS A 222 -40.27 -3.57 20.69
N LEU A 223 -40.76 -4.76 20.31
CA LEU A 223 -40.28 -6.03 20.86
C LEU A 223 -38.75 -6.18 20.71
N ALA A 224 -38.20 -5.84 19.56
CA ALA A 224 -36.78 -5.88 19.30
C ALA A 224 -35.99 -4.97 20.25
N ARG A 225 -36.48 -3.73 20.51
CA ARG A 225 -35.85 -2.82 21.51
C ARG A 225 -35.86 -3.42 22.90
N ASP A 226 -37.02 -3.99 23.31
CA ASP A 226 -37.20 -4.56 24.62
C ASP A 226 -36.32 -5.80 24.86
N ASN A 227 -35.90 -6.48 23.78
CA ASN A 227 -35.02 -7.67 23.77
C ASN A 227 -33.56 -7.37 23.32
N ASN A 228 -33.15 -6.12 23.13
CA ASN A 228 -31.83 -5.74 22.59
C ASN A 228 -31.49 -6.37 21.25
N CYS A 229 -32.49 -6.64 20.40
CA CYS A 229 -32.32 -7.19 19.07
C CYS A 229 -32.23 -6.04 18.04
N ALA A 230 -31.19 -6.01 17.24
CA ALA A 230 -31.08 -5.07 16.13
C ALA A 230 -32.06 -5.44 15.02
N VAL A 231 -32.62 -4.44 14.34
CA VAL A 231 -33.52 -4.65 13.20
C VAL A 231 -33.01 -3.90 12.01
N LEU A 232 -32.66 -4.65 10.97
CA LEU A 232 -32.21 -4.14 9.68
C LEU A 232 -33.23 -4.48 8.60
N THR A 233 -33.35 -3.62 7.59
CA THR A 233 -34.11 -3.92 6.37
C THR A 233 -33.26 -3.64 5.16
N THR A 234 -33.34 -4.50 4.13
CA THR A 234 -32.62 -4.37 2.87
C THR A 234 -33.54 -4.60 1.68
N PRO A 235 -33.37 -3.88 0.56
CA PRO A 235 -34.11 -4.15 -0.68
C PRO A 235 -33.72 -5.48 -1.34
N LEU A 236 -32.57 -6.05 -0.95
CA LEU A 236 -32.06 -7.30 -1.52
C LEU A 236 -32.93 -8.51 -1.13
N ASP A 237 -32.95 -9.53 -1.98
CA ASP A 237 -33.55 -10.82 -1.68
C ASP A 237 -32.66 -11.68 -0.77
N THR A 238 -33.25 -12.71 -0.16
CA THR A 238 -32.56 -13.58 0.80
C THR A 238 -31.31 -14.27 0.22
N TYR A 239 -31.36 -14.71 -1.05
CA TYR A 239 -30.23 -15.34 -1.71
C TYR A 239 -29.08 -14.38 -1.86
N THR A 240 -29.35 -13.17 -2.35
CA THR A 240 -28.36 -12.12 -2.52
C THR A 240 -27.73 -11.71 -1.19
N VAL A 241 -28.55 -11.58 -0.12
CA VAL A 241 -28.05 -11.29 1.22
C VAL A 241 -27.14 -12.40 1.73
N ALA A 242 -27.61 -13.67 1.67
CA ALA A 242 -26.82 -14.82 2.11
C ALA A 242 -25.48 -14.94 1.37
N HIS A 243 -25.46 -14.56 0.09
CA HIS A 243 -24.25 -14.57 -0.73
C HIS A 243 -23.30 -13.41 -0.42
N ARG A 244 -23.84 -12.24 -0.05
CA ARG A 244 -23.03 -11.04 0.20
C ARG A 244 -22.64 -10.84 1.65
N ILE A 245 -23.27 -11.51 2.61
CA ILE A 245 -23.07 -11.25 4.03
C ILE A 245 -21.60 -11.42 4.46
N SER A 246 -20.89 -12.40 3.92
CA SER A 246 -19.47 -12.61 4.18
C SER A 246 -18.58 -11.46 3.68
N GLN A 247 -19.04 -10.70 2.69
CA GLN A 247 -18.32 -9.55 2.14
C GLN A 247 -18.38 -8.32 3.06
N CYS A 248 -19.22 -8.34 4.11
CA CYS A 248 -19.32 -7.30 5.12
C CYS A 248 -18.15 -7.31 6.09
N MET A 249 -17.45 -8.44 6.23
CA MET A 249 -16.35 -8.58 7.19
C MET A 249 -15.25 -7.53 6.96
N PRO A 250 -14.65 -7.01 8.02
CA PRO A 250 -13.58 -6.02 7.92
C PRO A 250 -12.31 -6.65 7.37
N VAL A 251 -11.54 -5.90 6.59
CA VAL A 251 -10.26 -6.36 6.01
C VAL A 251 -9.26 -6.78 7.08
N LYS A 252 -9.36 -6.25 8.30
CA LYS A 252 -8.56 -6.63 9.46
C LYS A 252 -8.51 -8.12 9.70
N ALA A 253 -9.60 -8.84 9.47
CA ALA A 253 -9.69 -10.28 9.71
C ALA A 253 -8.84 -11.11 8.72
N PHE A 254 -8.44 -10.54 7.58
CA PHE A 254 -7.79 -11.26 6.46
C PHE A 254 -6.50 -10.61 5.99
N MET A 255 -6.16 -9.43 6.50
CA MET A 255 -4.93 -8.73 6.13
C MET A 255 -3.70 -9.47 6.63
N ARG A 256 -2.61 -9.31 5.91
CA ARG A 256 -1.29 -9.78 6.32
C ARG A 256 -0.59 -8.69 7.11
N THR A 257 -0.13 -9.02 8.31
CA THR A 257 0.57 -8.12 9.23
C THR A 257 2.01 -8.56 9.52
N LYS A 258 2.35 -9.82 9.20
CA LYS A 258 3.67 -10.40 9.45
C LYS A 258 4.44 -10.59 8.16
N ASP A 259 5.77 -10.56 8.26
CA ASP A 259 6.70 -10.80 7.15
C ASP A 259 6.43 -9.89 5.95
N LEU A 260 6.03 -8.64 6.21
CA LEU A 260 5.81 -7.65 5.17
C LEU A 260 7.16 -7.24 4.55
N VAL A 261 7.29 -7.45 3.25
CA VAL A 261 8.44 -6.94 2.50
C VAL A 261 8.15 -5.48 2.14
N THR A 262 8.87 -4.58 2.75
CA THR A 262 8.77 -3.13 2.53
C THR A 262 10.09 -2.55 2.08
N PHE A 263 10.06 -1.41 1.40
CA PHE A 263 11.26 -0.70 0.98
C PHE A 263 11.19 0.75 1.45
N THR A 264 12.37 1.40 1.49
CA THR A 264 12.47 2.83 1.80
C THR A 264 12.85 3.63 0.55
N PRO A 265 12.54 4.93 0.48
CA PRO A 265 12.96 5.79 -0.63
C PRO A 265 14.48 5.84 -0.84
N SER A 266 15.27 5.48 0.18
CA SER A 266 16.74 5.48 0.15
C SER A 266 17.36 4.17 -0.34
N ASP A 267 16.59 3.08 -0.43
CA ASP A 267 17.10 1.78 -0.85
C ASP A 267 17.57 1.81 -2.30
N TYR A 268 18.65 1.09 -2.60
CA TYR A 268 19.15 0.97 -3.96
C TYR A 268 18.33 -0.05 -4.77
N THR A 269 18.08 0.27 -6.03
CA THR A 269 17.25 -0.56 -6.91
C THR A 269 17.83 -1.95 -7.15
N ASP A 270 19.14 -2.11 -7.14
CA ASP A 270 19.78 -3.41 -7.29
C ASP A 270 19.51 -4.32 -6.09
N ALA A 271 19.61 -3.79 -4.88
CA ALA A 271 19.33 -4.55 -3.66
C ALA A 271 17.86 -5.01 -3.59
N ILE A 272 16.92 -4.14 -3.98
CA ILE A 272 15.48 -4.50 -3.95
C ILE A 272 15.10 -5.46 -5.08
N LYS A 273 15.82 -5.44 -6.21
CA LYS A 273 15.58 -6.34 -7.35
C LYS A 273 15.70 -7.80 -6.95
N ASP A 274 16.75 -8.16 -6.23
CA ASP A 274 16.95 -9.53 -5.75
C ASP A 274 15.85 -9.98 -4.79
N THR A 275 15.46 -9.10 -3.86
CA THR A 275 14.34 -9.36 -2.96
C THR A 275 13.04 -9.56 -3.72
N MET A 276 12.74 -8.69 -4.69
CA MET A 276 11.54 -8.79 -5.52
C MET A 276 11.51 -10.06 -6.37
N GLN A 277 12.66 -10.52 -6.89
CA GLN A 277 12.74 -11.73 -7.72
C GLN A 277 12.43 -12.99 -6.91
N ASN A 278 12.86 -13.05 -5.66
CA ASN A 278 12.73 -14.21 -4.79
C ASN A 278 11.38 -14.30 -4.05
N THR A 279 10.49 -13.33 -4.23
CA THR A 279 9.18 -13.33 -3.59
C THR A 279 8.05 -13.55 -4.60
N ARG A 280 6.91 -14.10 -4.15
CA ARG A 280 5.68 -14.21 -4.96
C ARG A 280 4.82 -12.95 -4.91
N ILE A 281 5.20 -11.97 -4.10
CA ILE A 281 4.50 -10.70 -3.94
C ILE A 281 4.68 -9.85 -5.22
N ARG A 282 3.65 -9.13 -5.64
CA ARG A 282 3.67 -8.30 -6.85
C ARG A 282 3.92 -6.83 -6.55
N ASP A 283 3.31 -6.33 -5.49
CA ASP A 283 3.38 -4.93 -5.08
C ASP A 283 3.98 -4.84 -3.68
N PHE A 284 4.85 -3.87 -3.50
CA PHE A 284 5.61 -3.70 -2.25
C PHE A 284 5.37 -2.29 -1.70
N PRO A 285 4.96 -2.16 -0.42
CA PRO A 285 4.85 -0.86 0.22
C PRO A 285 6.21 -0.18 0.34
N VAL A 286 6.21 1.12 0.07
CA VAL A 286 7.33 2.01 0.38
C VAL A 286 6.97 2.78 1.65
N ILE A 287 7.85 2.74 2.64
CA ILE A 287 7.67 3.42 3.93
C ILE A 287 8.83 4.39 4.19
N ASP A 288 8.58 5.46 4.91
CA ASP A 288 9.63 6.35 5.36
C ASP A 288 10.36 5.81 6.60
N LYS A 289 11.36 6.54 7.09
CA LYS A 289 12.14 6.20 8.29
C LYS A 289 11.31 6.09 9.60
N ASN A 290 10.09 6.61 9.59
CA ASN A 290 9.16 6.56 10.73
C ASN A 290 8.09 5.47 10.54
N GLY A 291 8.22 4.61 9.52
CA GLY A 291 7.23 3.58 9.18
C GLY A 291 5.99 4.11 8.46
N LYS A 292 5.93 5.42 8.12
CA LYS A 292 4.80 5.98 7.40
C LYS A 292 4.80 5.53 5.95
N TYR A 293 3.63 5.16 5.50
CA TYR A 293 3.39 4.74 4.14
C TYR A 293 3.57 5.91 3.14
N VAL A 294 4.35 5.67 2.08
CA VAL A 294 4.68 6.64 1.04
C VAL A 294 3.97 6.32 -0.28
N GLY A 295 3.82 5.04 -0.60
CA GLY A 295 3.23 4.56 -1.84
C GLY A 295 3.62 3.10 -2.12
N MET A 296 3.30 2.61 -3.31
CA MET A 296 3.57 1.23 -3.74
C MET A 296 4.52 1.19 -4.93
N ILE A 297 5.40 0.21 -4.95
CA ILE A 297 6.21 -0.13 -6.12
C ILE A 297 6.00 -1.59 -6.50
N SER A 298 6.28 -1.91 -7.74
CA SER A 298 6.19 -3.26 -8.29
C SER A 298 7.41 -3.58 -9.15
N ARG A 299 7.58 -4.84 -9.52
CA ARG A 299 8.63 -5.25 -10.47
C ARG A 299 8.58 -4.49 -11.80
N ARG A 300 7.39 -4.05 -12.23
CA ARG A 300 7.23 -3.27 -13.46
C ARG A 300 7.95 -1.92 -13.37
N ASN A 301 7.98 -1.31 -12.19
CA ASN A 301 8.65 -0.03 -11.99
C ASN A 301 10.18 -0.14 -12.13
N LEU A 302 10.76 -1.35 -11.96
CA LEU A 302 12.18 -1.60 -12.23
C LEU A 302 12.54 -1.52 -13.72
N LEU A 303 11.58 -1.80 -14.61
CA LEU A 303 11.82 -1.77 -16.08
C LEU A 303 11.95 -0.35 -16.63
N GLY A 304 11.38 0.65 -15.95
CA GLY A 304 11.38 2.05 -16.36
C GLY A 304 12.41 2.92 -15.65
N ILE A 305 13.34 2.34 -14.91
CA ILE A 305 14.34 3.09 -14.16
C ILE A 305 15.27 3.84 -15.12
N ARG A 306 15.32 5.16 -14.98
CA ARG A 306 16.31 5.98 -15.66
C ARG A 306 17.62 5.88 -14.90
N LYS A 307 18.68 5.45 -15.61
CA LYS A 307 20.03 5.49 -15.08
C LYS A 307 20.43 6.95 -14.81
N ARG A 308 21.19 7.17 -13.75
CA ARG A 308 21.78 8.50 -13.48
C ARG A 308 22.84 8.79 -14.52
N SER A 309 22.83 9.99 -15.05
CA SER A 309 23.80 10.42 -16.07
C SER A 309 25.03 10.98 -15.40
N VAL A 310 26.18 10.56 -15.87
CA VAL A 310 27.49 10.98 -15.35
C VAL A 310 28.44 11.39 -16.47
N ILE A 311 29.35 12.29 -16.15
CA ILE A 311 30.56 12.60 -16.92
C ILE A 311 31.73 12.24 -16.01
N LEU A 312 32.65 11.45 -16.51
CA LEU A 312 33.86 11.09 -15.79
C LEU A 312 35.00 12.04 -16.20
N VAL A 313 35.69 12.59 -15.21
CA VAL A 313 36.88 13.45 -15.41
C VAL A 313 38.05 12.87 -14.65
N ASP A 314 39.27 13.01 -15.21
CA ASP A 314 40.51 12.59 -14.60
C ASP A 314 40.61 11.09 -14.29
N HIS A 315 39.82 10.27 -14.95
CA HIS A 315 39.93 8.80 -14.94
C HIS A 315 39.04 8.17 -16.00
N ASN A 316 39.43 6.98 -16.46
CA ASN A 316 38.68 6.21 -17.45
C ASN A 316 38.55 4.72 -17.07
N GLU A 317 39.06 4.31 -15.91
CA GLU A 317 38.99 2.94 -15.43
C GLU A 317 37.86 2.75 -14.42
N ARG A 318 37.10 1.68 -14.57
CA ARG A 318 36.01 1.32 -13.64
C ARG A 318 36.49 1.13 -12.21
N SER A 319 37.71 0.61 -12.02
CA SER A 319 38.32 0.41 -10.71
C SER A 319 38.53 1.70 -9.91
N GLN A 320 38.64 2.83 -10.61
CA GLN A 320 38.84 4.16 -10.04
C GLN A 320 37.53 4.94 -9.93
N ALA A 321 36.45 4.49 -10.55
CA ALA A 321 35.19 5.20 -10.57
C ALA A 321 34.41 5.05 -9.25
N VAL A 322 33.37 5.86 -9.11
CA VAL A 322 32.38 5.78 -8.04
C VAL A 322 31.69 4.40 -8.02
N GLU A 323 31.23 3.96 -6.85
CA GLU A 323 30.50 2.70 -6.72
C GLU A 323 29.24 2.67 -7.62
N ASN A 324 28.95 1.50 -8.20
CA ASN A 324 27.84 1.24 -9.11
C ASN A 324 27.87 2.05 -10.42
N ILE A 325 29.04 2.42 -10.89
CA ILE A 325 29.21 3.15 -12.17
C ILE A 325 28.62 2.34 -13.36
N GLU A 326 28.62 1.04 -13.32
CA GLU A 326 28.01 0.15 -14.35
C GLU A 326 26.49 0.36 -14.49
N ASN A 327 25.85 0.87 -13.46
CA ASN A 327 24.42 1.19 -13.45
C ASN A 327 24.14 2.65 -13.82
N ALA A 328 25.17 3.45 -14.13
CA ALA A 328 25.03 4.81 -14.62
C ALA A 328 24.98 4.87 -16.17
N GLU A 329 24.54 6.01 -16.69
CA GLU A 329 24.67 6.40 -18.09
C GLU A 329 25.85 7.32 -18.23
N ILE A 330 26.98 6.80 -18.72
CA ILE A 330 28.17 7.61 -18.94
C ILE A 330 27.99 8.40 -20.23
N LEU A 331 27.91 9.73 -20.14
CA LEU A 331 27.74 10.61 -21.30
C LEU A 331 29.09 10.97 -21.94
N GLU A 332 30.09 11.28 -21.13
CA GLU A 332 31.39 11.72 -21.56
C GLU A 332 32.49 11.20 -20.61
N ILE A 333 33.69 11.01 -21.13
CA ILE A 333 34.88 10.70 -20.37
C ILE A 333 35.99 11.66 -20.82
N ILE A 334 36.57 12.37 -19.88
CA ILE A 334 37.65 13.32 -20.12
C ILE A 334 38.82 12.93 -19.22
N ASP A 335 39.86 12.41 -19.86
CA ASP A 335 41.04 11.93 -19.16
C ASP A 335 42.31 12.23 -19.99
N HIS A 336 43.44 12.18 -19.35
CA HIS A 336 44.76 12.31 -19.98
C HIS A 336 45.45 10.93 -20.07
N PRO A 337 46.36 10.71 -20.91
CA PRO A 337 46.62 9.93 -22.10
C PRO A 337 46.70 8.39 -21.98
N ARG A 338 45.96 7.70 -21.13
CA ARG A 338 45.83 6.24 -21.23
C ARG A 338 44.32 5.85 -21.32
N ILE A 339 43.95 5.22 -22.41
CA ILE A 339 42.61 4.64 -22.53
C ILE A 339 42.64 3.31 -21.80
N GLY A 340 42.00 3.26 -20.64
CA GLY A 340 41.70 2.05 -19.89
C GLY A 340 40.45 1.34 -20.42
N SER A 341 40.25 0.08 -20.05
CA SER A 341 39.03 -0.66 -20.37
C SER A 341 37.96 -0.40 -19.31
N LEU A 342 36.73 -0.11 -19.76
CA LEU A 342 35.53 -0.07 -18.91
C LEU A 342 34.79 -1.41 -18.90
N GLU A 343 35.36 -2.47 -19.54
CA GLU A 343 34.82 -3.82 -19.54
C GLU A 343 35.04 -4.56 -18.23
#